data_28be3edf42c6e149ce7dfb00a89f4f73
#
_entry.id   28be3edf42c6e149ce7dfb00a89f4f73
#
_cell.length_a   1.000
_cell.length_b   1.000
_cell.length_c   1.000
_cell.angle_alpha   90.00
_cell.angle_beta   90.00
_cell.angle_gamma   90.00
#
_symmetry.space_group_name_H-M   'P 1'
#
loop_
_entity.id
_entity.type
_entity.pdbx_description
1 polymer ?
#
loop_
_entity_poly.entity_id
_entity_poly.type
_entity_poly.pdbx_seq_one_letter_code
_entity_poly.pdbx_strand_id
1 'polypeptide(L)'
;VTKKVVHQYKNNGYNIVLDVCSGSVHVVDDLVYDMIAMYKDKKFEEIEQAILEKYGDTYSKEDIKDAYSDISELEEKELLFTEDVFKDVIIDFKKRKTVVKALCLHIAHDCNLACKYCFADEGEYHGQKRELMSLEVGKQAIDFLIENSGNRVNLEVDFFGGEPLMNFDVVKEIVAYGRSKEKAANKNFRFTLTTNGMLLNDEVIDFCNREISNVVLSLDGRKEINDMMRPTRNGKGSYDIIVPKFQKFVEKRGDKSYYVRGTFTRNNLDFTKDFELMTELGFKEISIEPVVTPDENDYAIREEDLPTIFEQYDKLAVDLIRRQKEGKPVTFFHYKLDLNGGPCVYKRLSGCGSGTEYLAVTPTGDLYPCHQFVGHDEFKLGDVFHGVERN
;
A
#
# COMPACT_ATOMS: atom_id res chain seq x y z
N VAL A 1 -8.87 19.64 -21.89
CA VAL A 1 -7.86 20.06 -20.91
C VAL A 1 -6.61 19.23 -21.21
N THR A 2 -5.61 19.83 -21.86
CA THR A 2 -4.28 19.22 -22.01
C THR A 2 -3.72 18.98 -20.62
N LYS A 3 -3.61 17.71 -20.21
CA LYS A 3 -2.95 17.37 -18.93
C LYS A 3 -1.51 17.87 -19.02
N LYS A 4 -1.11 18.74 -18.08
CA LYS A 4 0.30 19.12 -17.95
C LYS A 4 1.10 17.86 -17.63
N VAL A 5 2.09 17.54 -18.44
CA VAL A 5 2.98 16.38 -18.23
C VAL A 5 4.00 16.65 -17.11
N VAL A 6 4.23 17.91 -16.77
CA VAL A 6 5.13 18.32 -15.67
C VAL A 6 4.30 18.93 -14.55
N HIS A 7 4.48 18.38 -13.35
CA HIS A 7 3.85 18.85 -12.11
C HIS A 7 4.89 19.54 -11.22
N GLN A 8 4.67 20.81 -10.93
CA GLN A 8 5.54 21.63 -10.09
C GLN A 8 4.84 21.97 -8.77
N TYR A 9 5.53 21.81 -7.65
CA TYR A 9 5.03 22.21 -6.34
C TYR A 9 6.19 22.54 -5.39
N LYS A 10 5.87 23.26 -4.31
CA LYS A 10 6.82 23.56 -3.24
C LYS A 10 6.40 22.85 -1.97
N ASN A 11 7.34 22.21 -1.30
CA ASN A 11 7.10 21.51 -0.04
C ASN A 11 8.36 21.57 0.84
N ASN A 12 8.19 21.87 2.13
CA ASN A 12 9.26 21.88 3.13
C ASN A 12 10.52 22.69 2.69
N GLY A 13 10.35 23.78 1.94
CA GLY A 13 11.43 24.62 1.46
C GLY A 13 12.12 24.11 0.19
N TYR A 14 11.64 23.04 -0.43
CA TYR A 14 12.13 22.52 -1.69
C TYR A 14 11.20 22.86 -2.84
N ASN A 15 11.77 23.23 -3.99
CA ASN A 15 11.05 23.30 -5.26
C ASN A 15 11.14 21.93 -5.93
N ILE A 16 10.02 21.28 -6.13
CA ILE A 16 9.95 19.91 -6.66
C ILE A 16 9.28 19.95 -8.03
N VAL A 17 9.88 19.26 -8.97
CA VAL A 17 9.39 19.09 -10.35
C VAL A 17 9.27 17.61 -10.64
N LEU A 18 8.08 17.16 -10.95
CA LEU A 18 7.77 15.78 -11.32
C LEU A 18 7.40 15.71 -12.80
N ASP A 19 8.14 14.99 -13.60
CA ASP A 19 7.69 14.57 -14.92
C ASP A 19 6.80 13.32 -14.79
N VAL A 20 5.52 13.45 -15.13
CA VAL A 20 4.51 12.43 -14.88
C VAL A 20 4.70 11.19 -15.76
N CYS A 21 5.30 11.37 -16.95
CA CYS A 21 5.42 10.29 -17.92
C CYS A 21 6.69 9.46 -17.73
N SER A 22 7.83 10.09 -17.47
CA SER A 22 9.07 9.38 -17.10
C SER A 22 9.11 8.96 -15.65
N GLY A 23 8.39 9.67 -14.76
CA GLY A 23 8.45 9.51 -13.30
C GLY A 23 9.68 10.15 -12.67
N SER A 24 10.45 10.93 -13.44
CA SER A 24 11.63 11.65 -12.93
C SER A 24 11.22 12.74 -11.95
N VAL A 25 11.95 12.85 -10.86
CA VAL A 25 11.74 13.86 -9.82
C VAL A 25 13.00 14.70 -9.69
N HIS A 26 12.85 16.01 -9.85
CA HIS A 26 13.94 16.98 -9.75
C HIS A 26 13.70 17.91 -8.56
N VAL A 27 14.74 18.18 -7.79
CA VAL A 27 14.77 19.29 -6.81
C VAL A 27 15.62 20.39 -7.43
N VAL A 28 15.02 21.56 -7.58
CA VAL A 28 15.62 22.68 -8.32
C VAL A 28 15.59 23.96 -7.49
N ASP A 29 16.40 24.94 -7.87
CA ASP A 29 16.34 26.28 -7.32
C ASP A 29 15.14 27.10 -7.86
N ASP A 30 14.97 28.33 -7.38
CA ASP A 30 13.87 29.20 -7.82
C ASP A 30 14.01 29.62 -9.29
N LEU A 31 15.23 29.74 -9.80
CA LEU A 31 15.50 30.11 -11.19
C LEU A 31 14.96 29.01 -12.13
N VAL A 32 15.43 27.80 -11.97
CA VAL A 32 15.04 26.64 -12.80
C VAL A 32 13.55 26.33 -12.65
N TYR A 33 13.01 26.46 -11.42
CA TYR A 33 11.58 26.25 -11.15
C TYR A 33 10.69 27.18 -11.97
N ASP A 34 10.98 28.49 -11.99
CA ASP A 34 10.21 29.46 -12.76
C ASP A 34 10.44 29.32 -14.27
N MET A 35 11.65 28.98 -14.70
CA MET A 35 11.95 28.76 -16.11
C MET A 35 11.18 27.56 -16.67
N ILE A 36 11.11 26.43 -15.94
CA ILE A 36 10.33 25.25 -16.34
C ILE A 36 8.85 25.60 -16.56
N ALA A 37 8.29 26.48 -15.75
CA ALA A 37 6.89 26.91 -15.88
C ALA A 37 6.60 27.64 -17.22
N MET A 38 7.62 28.21 -17.85
CA MET A 38 7.53 29.00 -19.09
C MET A 38 8.13 28.29 -20.31
N TYR A 39 8.95 27.24 -20.09
CA TYR A 39 9.87 26.67 -21.09
C TYR A 39 9.17 26.22 -22.37
N LYS A 40 7.98 25.60 -22.28
CA LYS A 40 7.23 25.13 -23.46
C LYS A 40 6.38 26.19 -24.13
N ASP A 41 6.08 27.28 -23.44
CA ASP A 41 5.12 28.28 -23.89
C ASP A 41 5.80 29.54 -24.44
N LYS A 42 7.10 29.76 -24.12
CA LYS A 42 7.83 31.00 -24.46
C LYS A 42 9.18 30.70 -25.12
N LYS A 43 9.69 31.67 -25.91
CA LYS A 43 11.04 31.62 -26.43
C LYS A 43 12.06 31.99 -25.35
N PHE A 44 13.33 31.59 -25.55
CA PHE A 44 14.39 31.87 -24.59
C PHE A 44 14.51 33.37 -24.23
N GLU A 45 14.44 34.27 -25.22
CA GLU A 45 14.55 35.69 -24.98
C GLU A 45 13.43 36.25 -24.10
N GLU A 46 12.20 35.69 -24.21
CA GLU A 46 11.05 36.07 -23.38
C GLU A 46 11.19 35.52 -21.96
N ILE A 47 11.79 34.33 -21.81
CA ILE A 47 12.09 33.72 -20.51
C ILE A 47 13.20 34.53 -19.83
N GLU A 48 14.32 34.84 -20.54
CA GLU A 48 15.42 35.64 -20.02
C GLU A 48 14.90 36.98 -19.49
N GLN A 49 14.08 37.67 -20.27
CA GLN A 49 13.50 38.95 -19.84
C GLN A 49 12.62 38.79 -18.59
N ALA A 50 11.73 37.81 -18.54
CA ALA A 50 10.83 37.59 -17.41
C ALA A 50 11.61 37.22 -16.12
N ILE A 51 12.69 36.49 -16.25
CA ILE A 51 13.55 36.09 -15.10
C ILE A 51 14.32 37.32 -14.60
N LEU A 52 14.91 38.12 -15.51
CA LEU A 52 15.61 39.34 -15.13
C LEU A 52 14.67 40.37 -14.48
N GLU A 53 13.43 40.50 -14.96
CA GLU A 53 12.42 41.35 -14.33
C GLU A 53 12.04 40.87 -12.92
N LYS A 54 11.95 39.57 -12.70
CA LYS A 54 11.54 38.96 -11.42
C LYS A 54 12.66 38.98 -10.36
N TYR A 55 13.87 38.66 -10.78
CA TYR A 55 14.98 38.42 -9.84
C TYR A 55 16.05 39.53 -9.87
N GLY A 56 15.94 40.51 -10.78
CA GLY A 56 16.86 41.61 -10.90
C GLY A 56 18.31 41.13 -11.06
N ASP A 57 19.19 41.61 -10.19
CA ASP A 57 20.62 41.34 -10.26
C ASP A 57 21.02 40.01 -9.53
N THR A 58 20.04 39.20 -9.09
CA THR A 58 20.35 37.95 -8.37
C THR A 58 20.99 36.93 -9.28
N TYR A 59 20.57 36.86 -10.55
CA TYR A 59 21.09 35.94 -11.54
C TYR A 59 21.63 36.70 -12.75
N SER A 60 22.78 36.28 -13.25
CA SER A 60 23.35 36.79 -14.46
C SER A 60 22.68 36.21 -15.71
N LYS A 61 22.87 36.84 -16.87
CA LYS A 61 22.43 36.25 -18.15
C LYS A 61 23.08 34.91 -18.44
N GLU A 62 24.30 34.68 -17.96
CA GLU A 62 25.03 33.44 -18.09
C GLU A 62 24.37 32.34 -17.25
N ASP A 63 23.99 32.62 -15.98
CA ASP A 63 23.25 31.69 -15.13
C ASP A 63 21.92 31.27 -15.77
N ILE A 64 21.19 32.20 -16.36
CA ILE A 64 19.91 31.93 -17.03
C ILE A 64 20.12 31.06 -18.27
N LYS A 65 21.19 31.31 -19.05
CA LYS A 65 21.52 30.51 -20.22
C LYS A 65 21.94 29.09 -19.85
N ASP A 66 22.74 28.93 -18.79
CA ASP A 66 23.18 27.64 -18.29
C ASP A 66 21.98 26.83 -17.78
N ALA A 67 21.11 27.45 -16.97
CA ALA A 67 19.86 26.84 -16.50
C ALA A 67 18.93 26.40 -17.66
N TYR A 68 18.83 27.21 -18.71
CA TYR A 68 18.06 26.84 -19.91
C TYR A 68 18.67 25.66 -20.65
N SER A 69 20.01 25.60 -20.74
CA SER A 69 20.73 24.46 -21.29
C SER A 69 20.51 23.18 -20.51
N ASP A 70 20.52 23.26 -19.16
CA ASP A 70 20.27 22.10 -18.29
C ASP A 70 18.83 21.57 -18.48
N ILE A 71 17.84 22.47 -18.58
CA ILE A 71 16.44 22.10 -18.86
C ILE A 71 16.35 21.40 -20.24
N SER A 72 17.03 21.92 -21.25
CA SER A 72 17.07 21.33 -22.60
C SER A 72 17.72 19.96 -22.60
N GLU A 73 18.80 19.77 -21.84
CA GLU A 73 19.46 18.47 -21.68
C GLU A 73 18.56 17.44 -21.01
N LEU A 74 17.78 17.85 -19.97
CA LEU A 74 16.81 16.97 -19.34
C LEU A 74 15.68 16.56 -20.30
N GLU A 75 15.23 17.46 -21.16
CA GLU A 75 14.26 17.15 -22.21
C GLU A 75 14.82 16.17 -23.24
N GLU A 76 16.03 16.40 -23.75
CA GLU A 76 16.71 15.50 -24.68
C GLU A 76 16.92 14.09 -24.12
N LYS A 77 17.13 13.98 -22.81
CA LYS A 77 17.28 12.71 -22.09
C LYS A 77 15.93 12.05 -21.73
N GLU A 78 14.81 12.62 -22.14
CA GLU A 78 13.47 12.13 -21.79
C GLU A 78 13.23 12.06 -20.26
N LEU A 79 13.81 12.98 -19.49
CA LEU A 79 13.66 13.11 -18.04
C LEU A 79 12.77 14.30 -17.65
N LEU A 80 12.41 15.17 -18.61
CA LEU A 80 11.52 16.30 -18.43
C LEU A 80 10.73 16.57 -19.72
N PHE A 81 9.47 16.95 -19.59
CA PHE A 81 8.53 17.14 -20.71
C PHE A 81 8.32 15.90 -21.59
N THR A 82 8.45 14.72 -20.99
CA THR A 82 8.36 13.43 -21.67
C THR A 82 6.98 13.21 -22.28
N GLU A 83 6.94 12.71 -23.51
CA GLU A 83 5.69 12.42 -24.21
C GLU A 83 4.97 11.22 -23.60
N ASP A 84 3.64 11.31 -23.46
CA ASP A 84 2.81 10.19 -23.03
C ASP A 84 2.56 9.22 -24.20
N VAL A 85 3.46 8.26 -24.36
CA VAL A 85 3.35 7.19 -25.38
C VAL A 85 2.19 6.21 -25.15
N PHE A 86 1.56 6.25 -23.96
CA PHE A 86 0.47 5.36 -23.57
C PHE A 86 -0.91 6.06 -23.58
N LYS A 87 -1.00 7.33 -23.98
CA LYS A 87 -2.23 8.14 -23.90
C LYS A 87 -3.42 7.52 -24.66
N ASP A 88 -3.13 6.82 -25.75
CA ASP A 88 -4.13 6.22 -26.64
C ASP A 88 -4.28 4.69 -26.43
N VAL A 89 -3.57 4.12 -25.45
CA VAL A 89 -3.67 2.70 -25.14
C VAL A 89 -4.95 2.41 -24.37
N ILE A 90 -5.87 1.70 -25.02
CA ILE A 90 -7.11 1.24 -24.41
C ILE A 90 -7.00 -0.26 -24.17
N ILE A 91 -7.15 -0.68 -22.91
CA ILE A 91 -7.19 -2.09 -22.54
C ILE A 91 -8.65 -2.56 -22.54
N ASP A 92 -8.96 -3.49 -23.44
CA ASP A 92 -10.23 -4.20 -23.41
C ASP A 92 -10.19 -5.33 -22.38
N PHE A 93 -10.68 -5.05 -21.17
CA PHE A 93 -10.67 -6.01 -20.07
C PHE A 93 -11.46 -7.30 -20.37
N LYS A 94 -12.47 -7.25 -21.26
CA LYS A 94 -13.23 -8.44 -21.64
C LYS A 94 -12.39 -9.42 -22.47
N LYS A 95 -11.44 -8.90 -23.26
CA LYS A 95 -10.54 -9.70 -24.10
C LYS A 95 -9.22 -10.02 -23.45
N ARG A 96 -8.91 -9.38 -22.32
CA ARG A 96 -7.66 -9.58 -21.62
C ARG A 96 -7.59 -10.99 -21.04
N LYS A 97 -6.53 -11.72 -21.36
CA LYS A 97 -6.24 -13.01 -20.74
C LYS A 97 -5.89 -12.79 -19.29
N THR A 98 -6.69 -13.33 -18.37
CA THR A 98 -6.41 -13.27 -16.93
C THR A 98 -5.21 -14.14 -16.57
N VAL A 99 -4.25 -13.60 -15.84
CA VAL A 99 -3.13 -14.33 -15.26
C VAL A 99 -3.11 -13.99 -13.78
N VAL A 100 -3.62 -14.89 -12.97
CA VAL A 100 -3.70 -14.69 -11.51
C VAL A 100 -2.30 -14.74 -10.92
N LYS A 101 -1.92 -13.72 -10.16
CA LYS A 101 -0.62 -13.63 -9.47
C LYS A 101 -0.72 -13.76 -7.96
N ALA A 102 -1.89 -13.45 -7.41
CA ALA A 102 -2.08 -13.41 -5.98
C ALA A 102 -3.51 -13.81 -5.58
N LEU A 103 -3.63 -14.50 -4.46
CA LEU A 103 -4.89 -14.79 -3.79
C LEU A 103 -4.88 -14.24 -2.37
N CYS A 104 -6.00 -13.64 -1.96
CA CYS A 104 -6.31 -13.33 -0.58
C CYS A 104 -7.24 -14.41 -0.02
N LEU A 105 -6.70 -15.29 0.79
CA LEU A 105 -7.48 -16.38 1.40
C LEU A 105 -8.11 -15.89 2.70
N HIS A 106 -9.42 -15.83 2.73
CA HIS A 106 -10.18 -15.59 3.96
C HIS A 106 -10.21 -16.87 4.79
N ILE A 107 -9.17 -17.04 5.61
CA ILE A 107 -9.00 -18.25 6.44
C ILE A 107 -10.08 -18.37 7.49
N ALA A 108 -10.62 -17.21 7.94
CA ALA A 108 -11.69 -17.16 8.91
C ALA A 108 -12.64 -16.00 8.59
N HIS A 109 -13.93 -16.30 8.41
CA HIS A 109 -15.02 -15.33 8.52
C HIS A 109 -15.45 -15.28 9.97
N ASP A 110 -14.52 -14.94 10.85
CA ASP A 110 -14.69 -14.71 12.29
C ASP A 110 -13.50 -13.91 12.84
N CYS A 111 -13.71 -13.12 13.89
CA CYS A 111 -12.68 -12.32 14.52
C CYS A 111 -12.90 -12.24 16.03
N ASN A 112 -11.84 -12.17 16.80
CA ASN A 112 -11.84 -12.01 18.25
C ASN A 112 -11.77 -10.56 18.73
N LEU A 113 -11.71 -9.59 17.79
CA LEU A 113 -11.86 -8.15 18.03
C LEU A 113 -13.17 -7.63 17.41
N ALA A 114 -13.58 -6.42 17.85
CA ALA A 114 -14.74 -5.68 17.37
C ALA A 114 -14.32 -4.26 16.96
N CYS A 115 -13.45 -4.17 15.94
CA CYS A 115 -12.92 -2.88 15.46
C CYS A 115 -14.05 -2.03 14.86
N LYS A 116 -14.20 -0.78 15.30
CA LYS A 116 -15.29 0.09 14.87
C LYS A 116 -15.31 0.41 13.38
N TYR A 117 -14.14 0.48 12.75
CA TYR A 117 -13.98 0.74 11.31
C TYR A 117 -13.86 -0.53 10.48
N CYS A 118 -14.21 -1.69 11.02
CA CYS A 118 -14.01 -2.96 10.33
C CYS A 118 -14.90 -3.09 9.08
N PHE A 119 -14.31 -3.01 7.90
CA PHE A 119 -15.04 -3.22 6.65
C PHE A 119 -15.56 -4.66 6.48
N ALA A 120 -15.02 -5.60 7.26
CA ALA A 120 -15.37 -7.02 7.24
C ALA A 120 -16.45 -7.40 8.29
N ASP A 121 -17.09 -6.42 8.96
CA ASP A 121 -18.09 -6.63 10.01
C ASP A 121 -17.65 -7.71 11.00
N GLU A 122 -16.46 -7.57 11.59
CA GLU A 122 -15.88 -8.55 12.52
C GLU A 122 -15.71 -9.96 11.92
N GLY A 123 -15.66 -10.06 10.59
CA GLY A 123 -15.56 -11.31 9.83
C GLY A 123 -16.87 -11.79 9.20
N GLU A 124 -18.00 -11.12 9.42
CA GLU A 124 -19.29 -11.51 8.83
C GLU A 124 -19.48 -11.04 7.37
N TYR A 125 -18.64 -10.12 6.88
CA TYR A 125 -18.64 -9.68 5.48
C TYR A 125 -20.06 -9.48 4.91
N HIS A 126 -20.76 -8.47 5.43
CA HIS A 126 -22.11 -8.10 4.99
C HIS A 126 -23.17 -9.21 5.21
N GLY A 127 -23.11 -9.86 6.37
CA GLY A 127 -24.12 -10.84 6.80
C GLY A 127 -23.86 -12.27 6.34
N GLN A 128 -22.64 -12.56 5.88
CA GLN A 128 -22.24 -13.96 5.64
C GLN A 128 -22.10 -14.73 6.95
N LYS A 129 -22.18 -16.05 6.88
CA LYS A 129 -22.04 -16.89 8.06
C LYS A 129 -20.59 -16.84 8.57
N ARG A 130 -20.46 -16.84 9.90
CA ARG A 130 -19.19 -17.08 10.57
C ARG A 130 -18.76 -18.52 10.32
N GLU A 131 -17.66 -18.68 9.61
CA GLU A 131 -17.10 -20.00 9.30
C GLU A 131 -15.59 -19.94 9.09
N LEU A 132 -14.96 -21.09 9.19
CA LEU A 132 -13.53 -21.24 8.99
C LEU A 132 -13.30 -21.97 7.67
N MET A 133 -12.27 -21.57 6.92
CA MET A 133 -11.88 -22.26 5.69
C MET A 133 -11.46 -23.67 5.99
N SER A 134 -11.99 -24.64 5.24
CA SER A 134 -11.53 -26.03 5.31
C SER A 134 -10.17 -26.20 4.62
N LEU A 135 -9.41 -27.19 5.02
CA LEU A 135 -8.15 -27.53 4.36
C LEU A 135 -8.35 -27.89 2.88
N GLU A 136 -9.49 -28.49 2.54
CA GLU A 136 -9.84 -28.85 1.16
C GLU A 136 -9.97 -27.59 0.28
N VAL A 137 -10.72 -26.60 0.73
CA VAL A 137 -10.85 -25.30 0.03
C VAL A 137 -9.50 -24.61 -0.10
N GLY A 138 -8.69 -24.60 0.97
CA GLY A 138 -7.36 -23.99 0.94
C GLY A 138 -6.43 -24.66 -0.07
N LYS A 139 -6.41 -26.00 -0.15
CA LYS A 139 -5.63 -26.76 -1.16
C LYS A 139 -6.12 -26.49 -2.56
N GLN A 140 -7.43 -26.48 -2.78
CA GLN A 140 -8.02 -26.17 -4.07
C GLN A 140 -7.68 -24.74 -4.52
N ALA A 141 -7.66 -23.77 -3.61
CA ALA A 141 -7.22 -22.42 -3.91
C ALA A 141 -5.76 -22.34 -4.37
N ILE A 142 -4.86 -23.12 -3.76
CA ILE A 142 -3.45 -23.22 -4.21
C ILE A 142 -3.38 -23.84 -5.62
N ASP A 143 -4.10 -24.93 -5.88
CA ASP A 143 -4.13 -25.57 -7.21
C ASP A 143 -4.75 -24.61 -8.25
N PHE A 144 -5.84 -23.94 -7.93
CA PHE A 144 -6.43 -22.88 -8.77
C PHE A 144 -5.42 -21.78 -9.13
N LEU A 145 -4.63 -21.30 -8.15
CA LEU A 145 -3.62 -20.26 -8.39
C LEU A 145 -2.53 -20.76 -9.33
N ILE A 146 -2.05 -21.98 -9.17
CA ILE A 146 -1.07 -22.61 -10.05
C ILE A 146 -1.59 -22.68 -11.49
N GLU A 147 -2.80 -23.21 -11.67
CA GLU A 147 -3.43 -23.40 -13.00
C GLU A 147 -3.70 -22.08 -13.72
N ASN A 148 -4.08 -21.04 -12.99
CA ASN A 148 -4.44 -19.74 -13.57
C ASN A 148 -3.30 -18.71 -13.61
N SER A 149 -2.08 -19.08 -13.20
CA SER A 149 -0.92 -18.17 -13.15
C SER A 149 -0.05 -18.19 -14.41
N GLY A 150 -0.35 -19.03 -15.39
CA GLY A 150 0.43 -19.16 -16.62
C GLY A 150 1.92 -19.42 -16.33
N ASN A 151 2.80 -18.69 -17.01
CA ASN A 151 4.25 -18.84 -16.86
C ASN A 151 4.84 -18.05 -15.68
N ARG A 152 4.02 -17.40 -14.84
CA ARG A 152 4.49 -16.63 -13.70
C ARG A 152 5.05 -17.57 -12.63
N VAL A 153 6.30 -17.35 -12.25
CA VAL A 153 7.01 -18.18 -11.25
C VAL A 153 6.63 -17.73 -9.82
N ASN A 154 6.71 -16.43 -9.53
CA ASN A 154 6.42 -15.91 -8.19
C ASN A 154 4.92 -15.67 -8.01
N LEU A 155 4.33 -16.32 -7.02
CA LEU A 155 2.92 -16.25 -6.67
C LEU A 155 2.78 -15.78 -5.22
N GLU A 156 1.74 -15.00 -4.94
CA GLU A 156 1.50 -14.44 -3.61
C GLU A 156 0.20 -15.02 -3.03
N VAL A 157 0.24 -15.33 -1.75
CA VAL A 157 -0.92 -15.82 -0.99
C VAL A 157 -0.99 -15.06 0.33
N ASP A 158 -2.05 -14.29 0.49
CA ASP A 158 -2.29 -13.50 1.70
C ASP A 158 -3.30 -14.24 2.58
N PHE A 159 -2.89 -14.62 3.79
CA PHE A 159 -3.79 -15.13 4.81
C PHE A 159 -4.48 -13.95 5.51
N PHE A 160 -5.77 -13.88 5.33
CA PHE A 160 -6.61 -12.76 5.72
C PHE A 160 -7.98 -13.23 6.26
N GLY A 161 -8.97 -12.35 6.30
CA GLY A 161 -10.34 -12.60 6.72
C GLY A 161 -10.72 -11.71 7.92
N GLY A 162 -11.35 -12.28 8.94
CA GLY A 162 -11.51 -11.65 10.23
C GLY A 162 -10.19 -11.69 11.00
N GLU A 163 -9.88 -12.84 11.63
CA GLU A 163 -8.55 -13.11 12.22
C GLU A 163 -8.05 -14.47 11.77
N PRO A 164 -7.04 -14.55 10.89
CA PRO A 164 -6.58 -15.83 10.35
C PRO A 164 -5.96 -16.78 11.38
N LEU A 165 -5.43 -16.27 12.49
CA LEU A 165 -4.89 -17.12 13.56
C LEU A 165 -5.96 -17.90 14.32
N MET A 166 -7.26 -17.60 14.12
CA MET A 166 -8.34 -18.45 14.64
C MET A 166 -8.41 -19.80 13.93
N ASN A 167 -7.77 -19.93 12.76
CA ASN A 167 -7.69 -21.17 12.00
C ASN A 167 -6.23 -21.49 11.62
N PHE A 168 -5.33 -21.31 12.57
CA PHE A 168 -3.89 -21.38 12.33
C PHE A 168 -3.41 -22.74 11.85
N ASP A 169 -4.01 -23.86 12.31
CA ASP A 169 -3.65 -25.19 11.87
C ASP A 169 -3.86 -25.35 10.36
N VAL A 170 -4.95 -24.83 9.82
CA VAL A 170 -5.22 -24.84 8.38
C VAL A 170 -4.21 -23.95 7.63
N VAL A 171 -3.81 -22.80 8.18
CA VAL A 171 -2.74 -21.97 7.60
C VAL A 171 -1.44 -22.77 7.46
N LYS A 172 -1.02 -23.49 8.50
CA LYS A 172 0.19 -24.34 8.47
C LYS A 172 0.12 -25.39 7.35
N GLU A 173 -1.01 -26.06 7.24
CA GLU A 173 -1.23 -27.13 6.25
C GLU A 173 -1.29 -26.58 4.81
N ILE A 174 -1.90 -25.42 4.58
CA ILE A 174 -1.93 -24.76 3.26
C ILE A 174 -0.51 -24.36 2.83
N VAL A 175 0.29 -23.79 3.75
CA VAL A 175 1.69 -23.45 3.48
C VAL A 175 2.50 -24.69 3.11
N ALA A 176 2.38 -25.77 3.89
CA ALA A 176 3.06 -27.04 3.62
C ALA A 176 2.63 -27.61 2.26
N TYR A 177 1.35 -27.54 1.94
CA TYR A 177 0.83 -27.98 0.63
C TYR A 177 1.39 -27.15 -0.52
N GLY A 178 1.38 -25.82 -0.42
CA GLY A 178 1.96 -24.93 -1.43
C GLY A 178 3.44 -25.23 -1.67
N ARG A 179 4.24 -25.35 -0.59
CA ARG A 179 5.66 -25.74 -0.67
C ARG A 179 5.88 -27.07 -1.39
N SER A 180 5.00 -28.04 -1.15
CA SER A 180 5.10 -29.36 -1.81
C SER A 180 4.89 -29.32 -3.33
N LYS A 181 4.16 -28.30 -3.82
CA LYS A 181 3.85 -28.12 -5.24
C LYS A 181 4.90 -27.29 -6.01
N GLU A 182 5.69 -26.47 -5.32
CA GLU A 182 6.59 -25.49 -5.95
C GLU A 182 7.49 -26.10 -7.03
N LYS A 183 8.19 -27.18 -6.71
CA LYS A 183 9.16 -27.80 -7.62
C LYS A 183 8.49 -28.36 -8.87
N ALA A 184 7.39 -29.10 -8.70
CA ALA A 184 6.70 -29.77 -9.82
C ALA A 184 6.01 -28.75 -10.76
N ALA A 185 5.47 -27.68 -10.19
CA ALA A 185 4.78 -26.63 -10.95
C ALA A 185 5.69 -25.50 -11.44
N ASN A 186 6.98 -25.51 -11.10
CA ASN A 186 7.91 -24.38 -11.32
C ASN A 186 7.37 -23.06 -10.77
N LYS A 187 6.91 -23.08 -9.51
CA LYS A 187 6.37 -21.93 -8.79
C LYS A 187 7.18 -21.64 -7.53
N ASN A 188 7.05 -20.41 -7.05
CA ASN A 188 7.64 -19.95 -5.79
C ASN A 188 6.57 -19.15 -5.05
N PHE A 189 6.06 -19.67 -3.94
CA PHE A 189 5.04 -18.99 -3.15
C PHE A 189 5.65 -18.03 -2.14
N ARG A 190 5.09 -16.81 -2.10
CA ARG A 190 5.34 -15.81 -1.07
C ARG A 190 4.07 -15.69 -0.24
N PHE A 191 4.15 -16.15 1.01
CA PHE A 191 3.03 -16.07 1.94
C PHE A 191 3.09 -14.80 2.77
N THR A 192 1.96 -14.12 2.90
CA THR A 192 1.74 -12.99 3.80
C THR A 192 0.68 -13.37 4.84
N LEU A 193 0.83 -12.87 6.06
CA LEU A 193 -0.16 -13.02 7.13
C LEU A 193 -0.48 -11.66 7.73
N THR A 194 -1.77 -11.30 7.80
CA THR A 194 -2.25 -10.12 8.52
C THR A 194 -2.94 -10.56 9.80
N THR A 195 -2.50 -10.05 10.95
CA THR A 195 -3.08 -10.42 12.24
C THR A 195 -3.28 -9.24 13.18
N ASN A 196 -4.33 -9.32 13.99
CA ASN A 196 -4.57 -8.39 15.10
C ASN A 196 -3.69 -8.69 16.35
N GLY A 197 -2.94 -9.77 16.33
CA GLY A 197 -1.97 -10.13 17.37
C GLY A 197 -2.53 -10.77 18.64
N MET A 198 -3.83 -10.81 18.84
CA MET A 198 -4.40 -11.37 20.07
C MET A 198 -3.99 -12.83 20.32
N LEU A 199 -3.85 -13.62 19.24
CA LEU A 199 -3.49 -15.04 19.29
C LEU A 199 -2.01 -15.33 19.04
N LEU A 200 -1.16 -14.29 18.85
CA LEU A 200 0.29 -14.48 18.74
C LEU A 200 0.85 -15.16 20.00
N ASN A 201 1.62 -16.20 19.77
CA ASN A 201 2.39 -16.94 20.76
C ASN A 201 3.71 -17.40 20.14
N ASP A 202 4.55 -18.10 20.87
CA ASP A 202 5.87 -18.55 20.38
C ASP A 202 5.78 -19.48 19.19
N GLU A 203 4.82 -20.40 19.14
CA GLU A 203 4.62 -21.30 18.00
C GLU A 203 4.32 -20.51 16.72
N VAL A 204 3.39 -19.56 16.80
CA VAL A 204 3.02 -18.71 15.65
C VAL A 204 4.21 -17.87 15.19
N ILE A 205 4.94 -17.25 16.13
CA ILE A 205 6.12 -16.44 15.83
C ILE A 205 7.19 -17.28 15.12
N ASP A 206 7.51 -18.44 15.64
CA ASP A 206 8.54 -19.31 15.07
C ASP A 206 8.11 -19.84 13.68
N PHE A 207 6.84 -20.20 13.50
CA PHE A 207 6.29 -20.56 12.18
C PHE A 207 6.38 -19.40 11.18
N CYS A 208 5.91 -18.20 11.57
CA CYS A 208 5.97 -17.02 10.70
C CYS A 208 7.41 -16.67 10.31
N ASN A 209 8.36 -16.81 11.24
CA ASN A 209 9.77 -16.54 10.96
C ASN A 209 10.41 -17.57 10.04
N ARG A 210 9.86 -18.78 9.95
CA ARG A 210 10.34 -19.82 9.05
C ARG A 210 9.69 -19.77 7.68
N GLU A 211 8.37 -19.60 7.61
CA GLU A 211 7.57 -19.85 6.39
C GLU A 211 6.96 -18.60 5.76
N ILE A 212 6.67 -17.57 6.55
CA ILE A 212 5.91 -16.41 6.08
C ILE A 212 6.86 -15.30 5.62
N SER A 213 6.71 -14.88 4.36
CA SER A 213 7.58 -13.88 3.73
C SER A 213 7.36 -12.49 4.31
N ASN A 214 6.12 -12.10 4.59
CA ASN A 214 5.77 -10.82 5.18
C ASN A 214 4.65 -10.97 6.23
N VAL A 215 4.71 -10.22 7.32
CA VAL A 215 3.69 -10.23 8.37
C VAL A 215 3.22 -8.81 8.64
N VAL A 216 1.90 -8.61 8.62
CA VAL A 216 1.27 -7.34 8.96
C VAL A 216 0.68 -7.43 10.35
N LEU A 217 1.15 -6.60 11.26
CA LEU A 217 0.75 -6.50 12.66
C LEU A 217 -0.16 -5.28 12.84
N SER A 218 -1.41 -5.49 13.19
CA SER A 218 -2.40 -4.42 13.25
C SER A 218 -2.36 -3.67 14.59
N LEU A 219 -1.93 -2.40 14.58
CA LEU A 219 -1.86 -1.50 15.75
C LEU A 219 -2.10 -0.06 15.29
N ASP A 220 -3.03 0.65 15.93
CA ASP A 220 -3.41 2.02 15.52
C ASP A 220 -2.55 3.12 16.18
N GLY A 221 -1.62 2.77 17.08
CA GLY A 221 -0.73 3.71 17.76
C GLY A 221 -0.97 3.80 19.24
N ARG A 222 -1.26 5.00 19.77
CA ARG A 222 -1.45 5.26 21.20
C ARG A 222 -2.53 4.37 21.80
N LYS A 223 -2.34 3.98 23.06
CA LYS A 223 -3.22 3.03 23.75
C LYS A 223 -4.68 3.46 23.71
N GLU A 224 -4.95 4.72 24.02
CA GLU A 224 -6.32 5.27 24.04
C GLU A 224 -6.98 5.21 22.65
N ILE A 225 -6.22 5.43 21.57
CA ILE A 225 -6.71 5.34 20.19
C ILE A 225 -6.95 3.89 19.80
N ASN A 226 -5.94 3.04 20.02
CA ASN A 226 -6.05 1.62 19.70
C ASN A 226 -7.21 0.96 20.47
N ASP A 227 -7.32 1.18 21.76
CA ASP A 227 -8.37 0.54 22.58
C ASP A 227 -9.78 1.07 22.29
N MET A 228 -9.89 2.33 21.86
CA MET A 228 -11.14 2.93 21.40
C MET A 228 -11.63 2.33 20.07
N MET A 229 -10.71 2.13 19.13
CA MET A 229 -11.04 1.73 17.75
C MET A 229 -10.95 0.23 17.53
N ARG A 230 -10.17 -0.50 18.34
CA ARG A 230 -9.92 -1.94 18.23
C ARG A 230 -10.21 -2.68 19.55
N PRO A 231 -11.42 -2.51 20.13
CA PRO A 231 -11.77 -3.24 21.34
C PRO A 231 -11.94 -4.73 21.07
N THR A 232 -11.81 -5.53 22.12
CA THR A 232 -12.24 -6.93 22.13
C THR A 232 -13.77 -6.98 22.08
N ARG A 233 -14.36 -8.13 21.75
CA ARG A 233 -15.83 -8.31 21.71
C ARG A 233 -16.54 -8.02 23.03
N ASN A 234 -15.84 -8.11 24.15
CA ASN A 234 -16.38 -7.75 25.46
C ASN A 234 -16.09 -6.29 25.86
N GLY A 235 -15.67 -5.44 24.91
CA GLY A 235 -15.43 -4.01 25.09
C GLY A 235 -14.16 -3.64 25.84
N LYS A 236 -13.25 -4.60 26.12
CA LYS A 236 -11.95 -4.30 26.73
C LYS A 236 -10.94 -3.88 25.69
N GLY A 237 -9.93 -3.09 26.08
CA GLY A 237 -8.82 -2.72 25.23
C GLY A 237 -7.96 -3.93 24.82
N SER A 238 -7.34 -3.84 23.65
CA SER A 238 -6.44 -4.86 23.09
C SER A 238 -4.95 -4.48 23.21
N TYR A 239 -4.63 -3.21 23.40
CA TYR A 239 -3.26 -2.66 23.36
C TYR A 239 -2.29 -3.39 24.30
N ASP A 240 -2.62 -3.49 25.59
CA ASP A 240 -1.73 -4.10 26.60
C ASP A 240 -1.47 -5.59 26.34
N ILE A 241 -2.32 -6.24 25.55
CA ILE A 241 -2.16 -7.66 25.16
C ILE A 241 -1.27 -7.78 23.93
N ILE A 242 -1.49 -6.94 22.92
CA ILE A 242 -0.85 -7.10 21.60
C ILE A 242 0.53 -6.48 21.54
N VAL A 243 0.78 -5.33 22.17
CA VAL A 243 2.06 -4.61 22.05
C VAL A 243 3.25 -5.45 22.53
N PRO A 244 3.24 -6.09 23.71
CA PRO A 244 4.35 -6.95 24.14
C PRO A 244 4.61 -8.11 23.18
N LYS A 245 3.53 -8.66 22.56
CA LYS A 245 3.64 -9.74 21.59
C LYS A 245 4.26 -9.25 20.27
N PHE A 246 3.89 -8.05 19.81
CA PHE A 246 4.47 -7.44 18.62
C PHE A 246 5.95 -7.11 18.81
N GLN A 247 6.34 -6.58 19.98
CA GLN A 247 7.74 -6.33 20.30
C GLN A 247 8.55 -7.63 20.26
N LYS A 248 8.05 -8.70 20.91
CA LYS A 248 8.67 -10.02 20.87
C LYS A 248 8.75 -10.59 19.45
N PHE A 249 7.69 -10.39 18.65
CA PHE A 249 7.66 -10.82 17.24
C PHE A 249 8.75 -10.12 16.44
N VAL A 250 8.83 -8.78 16.51
CA VAL A 250 9.78 -7.97 15.73
C VAL A 250 11.22 -8.28 16.16
N GLU A 251 11.50 -8.44 17.46
CA GLU A 251 12.80 -8.86 17.97
C GLU A 251 13.24 -10.20 17.35
N LYS A 252 12.37 -11.21 17.37
CA LYS A 252 12.66 -12.54 16.78
C LYS A 252 12.66 -12.52 15.23
N ARG A 253 12.00 -11.54 14.61
CA ARG A 253 11.90 -11.41 13.15
C ARG A 253 13.22 -10.98 12.51
N GLY A 254 13.99 -10.14 13.19
CA GLY A 254 15.25 -9.57 12.70
C GLY A 254 15.00 -8.73 11.42
N ASP A 255 15.77 -8.99 10.37
CA ASP A 255 15.73 -8.24 9.10
C ASP A 255 14.66 -8.75 8.12
N LYS A 256 13.82 -9.71 8.52
CA LYS A 256 12.74 -10.21 7.66
C LYS A 256 11.59 -9.23 7.60
N SER A 257 10.91 -9.17 6.45
CA SER A 257 9.82 -8.23 6.18
C SER A 257 8.66 -8.36 7.17
N TYR A 258 8.23 -7.24 7.69
CA TYR A 258 6.99 -7.05 8.45
C TYR A 258 6.50 -5.61 8.27
N TYR A 259 5.27 -5.36 8.67
CA TYR A 259 4.73 -4.01 8.86
C TYR A 259 3.89 -3.95 10.12
N VAL A 260 4.05 -2.88 10.89
CA VAL A 260 3.04 -2.47 11.87
C VAL A 260 2.10 -1.54 11.14
N ARG A 261 0.84 -1.94 10.99
CA ARG A 261 -0.15 -1.20 10.23
C ARG A 261 -1.28 -0.71 11.12
N GLY A 262 -1.45 0.60 11.16
CA GLY A 262 -2.53 1.28 11.85
C GLY A 262 -3.52 1.96 10.90
N THR A 263 -4.64 2.39 11.47
CA THR A 263 -5.62 3.23 10.80
C THR A 263 -5.82 4.50 11.61
N PHE A 264 -5.67 5.67 10.99
CA PHE A 264 -6.04 6.91 11.64
C PHE A 264 -7.44 7.34 11.19
N THR A 265 -8.12 8.01 12.09
CA THR A 265 -9.50 8.46 11.93
C THR A 265 -9.60 9.93 12.31
N ARG A 266 -10.78 10.53 12.22
CA ARG A 266 -11.04 11.87 12.76
C ARG A 266 -10.67 12.02 14.24
N ASN A 267 -10.66 10.91 15.00
CA ASN A 267 -10.33 10.91 16.43
C ASN A 267 -8.82 11.09 16.72
N ASN A 268 -7.96 10.86 15.72
CA ASN A 268 -6.51 10.99 15.85
C ASN A 268 -5.88 11.58 14.59
N LEU A 269 -6.37 12.72 14.15
CA LEU A 269 -5.76 13.46 13.02
C LEU A 269 -4.28 13.79 13.28
N ASP A 270 -3.85 13.82 14.55
CA ASP A 270 -2.47 13.96 15.00
C ASP A 270 -1.68 12.64 14.95
N PHE A 271 -1.90 11.83 13.92
CA PHE A 271 -1.35 10.48 13.75
C PHE A 271 0.19 10.41 13.75
N THR A 272 0.88 11.54 13.59
CA THR A 272 2.33 11.59 13.79
C THR A 272 2.75 11.21 15.20
N LYS A 273 1.90 11.46 16.22
CA LYS A 273 2.16 10.99 17.59
C LYS A 273 2.02 9.47 17.71
N ASP A 274 1.13 8.87 16.92
CA ASP A 274 0.99 7.42 16.85
C ASP A 274 2.20 6.79 16.18
N PHE A 275 2.69 7.40 15.10
CA PHE A 275 3.94 7.02 14.46
C PHE A 275 5.14 7.14 15.43
N GLU A 276 5.22 8.24 16.16
CA GLU A 276 6.30 8.49 17.12
C GLU A 276 6.33 7.40 18.21
N LEU A 277 5.18 7.10 18.83
CA LEU A 277 5.04 6.00 19.77
C LEU A 277 5.44 4.64 19.18
N MET A 278 5.00 4.33 17.95
CA MET A 278 5.37 3.07 17.30
C MET A 278 6.89 2.97 17.12
N THR A 279 7.56 4.08 16.81
CA THR A 279 9.04 4.09 16.71
C THR A 279 9.72 3.93 18.07
N GLU A 280 9.15 4.51 19.14
CA GLU A 280 9.64 4.36 20.52
C GLU A 280 9.47 2.91 21.02
N LEU A 281 8.43 2.22 20.58
CA LEU A 281 8.22 0.79 20.85
C LEU A 281 9.20 -0.12 20.09
N GLY A 282 10.04 0.45 19.19
CA GLY A 282 11.07 -0.28 18.46
C GLY A 282 10.66 -0.75 17.07
N PHE A 283 9.50 -0.35 16.57
CA PHE A 283 9.05 -0.72 15.22
C PHE A 283 9.73 0.15 14.17
N LYS A 284 10.22 -0.47 13.09
CA LYS A 284 10.96 0.20 12.02
C LYS A 284 10.23 0.22 10.68
N GLU A 285 9.24 -0.63 10.48
CA GLU A 285 8.43 -0.73 9.28
C GLU A 285 6.98 -0.40 9.64
N ILE A 286 6.52 0.81 9.30
CA ILE A 286 5.24 1.36 9.77
C ILE A 286 4.40 1.83 8.59
N SER A 287 3.10 1.57 8.67
CA SER A 287 2.07 2.06 7.76
C SER A 287 0.88 2.54 8.59
N ILE A 288 0.44 3.78 8.40
CA ILE A 288 -0.77 4.32 9.05
C ILE A 288 -1.66 4.88 7.95
N GLU A 289 -2.80 4.22 7.71
CA GLU A 289 -3.71 4.52 6.62
C GLU A 289 -4.88 5.40 7.09
N PRO A 290 -5.38 6.34 6.26
CA PRO A 290 -6.63 7.02 6.57
C PRO A 290 -7.81 6.02 6.55
N VAL A 291 -8.74 6.19 7.48
CA VAL A 291 -9.97 5.41 7.45
C VAL A 291 -10.80 5.75 6.21
N VAL A 292 -11.34 4.70 5.58
CA VAL A 292 -12.34 4.83 4.51
C VAL A 292 -13.66 4.27 5.05
N THR A 293 -14.62 5.14 5.24
CA THR A 293 -15.91 4.81 5.85
C THR A 293 -16.97 5.82 5.39
N PRO A 294 -18.26 5.49 5.42
CA PRO A 294 -19.33 6.46 5.14
C PRO A 294 -19.29 7.68 6.06
N ASP A 295 -19.67 8.84 5.53
CA ASP A 295 -19.60 10.14 6.23
C ASP A 295 -20.49 10.21 7.49
N GLU A 296 -21.46 9.33 7.62
CA GLU A 296 -22.36 9.24 8.78
C GLU A 296 -21.63 8.80 10.06
N ASN A 297 -20.48 8.12 9.90
CA ASN A 297 -19.70 7.70 11.05
C ASN A 297 -18.98 8.89 11.70
N ASP A 298 -19.01 8.97 13.01
CA ASP A 298 -18.42 10.06 13.80
C ASP A 298 -16.89 10.13 13.70
N TYR A 299 -16.26 9.02 13.33
CA TYR A 299 -14.81 8.91 13.11
C TYR A 299 -14.40 9.07 11.63
N ALA A 300 -15.35 9.33 10.71
CA ALA A 300 -15.06 9.56 9.29
C ALA A 300 -14.21 10.83 9.09
N ILE A 301 -13.19 10.74 8.24
CA ILE A 301 -12.40 11.89 7.80
C ILE A 301 -13.25 12.69 6.81
N ARG A 302 -13.27 14.03 6.99
CA ARG A 302 -14.04 14.96 6.18
C ARG A 302 -13.11 15.95 5.49
N GLU A 303 -13.65 16.68 4.51
CA GLU A 303 -12.88 17.67 3.74
C GLU A 303 -12.23 18.75 4.64
N GLU A 304 -12.93 19.16 5.70
CA GLU A 304 -12.41 20.11 6.69
C GLU A 304 -11.20 19.64 7.49
N ASP A 305 -10.96 18.31 7.54
CA ASP A 305 -9.83 17.69 8.25
C ASP A 305 -8.55 17.66 7.39
N LEU A 306 -8.68 17.80 6.05
CA LEU A 306 -7.57 17.69 5.10
C LEU A 306 -6.40 18.64 5.39
N PRO A 307 -6.61 19.93 5.74
CA PRO A 307 -5.48 20.80 6.07
C PRO A 307 -4.64 20.28 7.23
N THR A 308 -5.28 19.73 8.28
CA THR A 308 -4.59 19.12 9.41
C THR A 308 -3.83 17.87 8.98
N ILE A 309 -4.44 17.01 8.16
CA ILE A 309 -3.80 15.80 7.65
C ILE A 309 -2.56 16.15 6.83
N PHE A 310 -2.63 17.13 5.93
CA PHE A 310 -1.48 17.58 5.14
C PHE A 310 -0.34 18.10 6.04
N GLU A 311 -0.66 18.90 7.06
CA GLU A 311 0.34 19.35 8.03
C GLU A 311 1.01 18.17 8.76
N GLN A 312 0.26 17.13 9.10
CA GLN A 312 0.83 15.94 9.74
C GLN A 312 1.76 15.17 8.79
N TYR A 313 1.41 15.02 7.52
CA TYR A 313 2.31 14.41 6.54
C TYR A 313 3.59 15.24 6.35
N ASP A 314 3.49 16.57 6.32
CA ASP A 314 4.67 17.45 6.24
C ASP A 314 5.59 17.28 7.45
N LYS A 315 5.03 17.25 8.67
CA LYS A 315 5.79 16.97 9.91
C LYS A 315 6.45 15.60 9.85
N LEU A 316 5.73 14.59 9.39
CA LEU A 316 6.25 13.22 9.27
C LEU A 316 7.43 13.17 8.28
N ALA A 317 7.35 13.85 7.14
CA ALA A 317 8.44 13.92 6.17
C ALA A 317 9.71 14.53 6.80
N VAL A 318 9.57 15.62 7.54
CA VAL A 318 10.69 16.27 8.26
C VAL A 318 11.29 15.32 9.30
N ASP A 319 10.46 14.60 10.07
CA ASP A 319 10.92 13.64 11.07
C ASP A 319 11.67 12.47 10.45
N LEU A 320 11.18 11.92 9.34
CA LEU A 320 11.86 10.84 8.62
C LEU A 320 13.23 11.28 8.09
N ILE A 321 13.35 12.49 7.53
CA ILE A 321 14.62 13.06 7.08
C ILE A 321 15.60 13.21 8.28
N ARG A 322 15.10 13.75 9.42
CA ARG A 322 15.89 13.89 10.64
C ARG A 322 16.40 12.53 11.12
N ARG A 323 15.54 11.53 11.24
CA ARG A 323 15.90 10.16 11.67
C ARG A 323 16.94 9.53 10.74
N GLN A 324 16.79 9.72 9.43
CA GLN A 324 17.79 9.24 8.45
C GLN A 324 19.17 9.87 8.69
N LYS A 325 19.23 11.18 8.93
CA LYS A 325 20.49 11.90 9.23
C LYS A 325 21.11 11.46 10.54
N GLU A 326 20.30 11.09 11.53
CA GLU A 326 20.75 10.60 12.86
C GLU A 326 21.17 9.12 12.83
N GLY A 327 21.08 8.43 11.70
CA GLY A 327 21.41 7.00 11.59
C GLY A 327 20.38 6.07 12.25
N LYS A 328 19.15 6.53 12.44
CA LYS A 328 18.00 5.79 13.00
C LYS A 328 16.83 5.70 12.01
N PRO A 329 17.04 5.17 10.80
CA PRO A 329 16.01 5.16 9.79
C PRO A 329 14.79 4.33 10.23
N VAL A 330 13.62 4.82 9.85
CA VAL A 330 12.33 4.14 9.96
C VAL A 330 11.66 4.24 8.61
N THR A 331 11.08 3.15 8.14
CA THR A 331 10.29 3.14 6.91
C THR A 331 8.85 3.51 7.23
N PHE A 332 8.34 4.53 6.56
CA PHE A 332 6.92 4.81 6.50
C PHE A 332 6.41 4.47 5.11
N PHE A 333 5.42 3.59 5.01
CA PHE A 333 5.02 2.97 3.74
C PHE A 333 4.67 3.97 2.64
N HIS A 334 3.97 5.07 2.96
CA HIS A 334 3.56 6.08 1.97
C HIS A 334 4.74 6.86 1.36
N TYR A 335 5.90 6.88 2.03
CA TYR A 335 7.12 7.51 1.52
C TYR A 335 8.11 6.54 0.88
N LYS A 336 7.75 5.25 0.81
CA LYS A 336 8.58 4.22 0.15
C LYS A 336 8.34 4.26 -1.37
N LEU A 337 8.99 5.20 -2.05
CA LEU A 337 8.93 5.34 -3.50
C LEU A 337 10.23 4.86 -4.13
N ASP A 338 10.12 4.09 -5.22
CA ASP A 338 11.25 3.77 -6.08
C ASP A 338 11.37 4.86 -7.17
N LEU A 339 12.25 5.82 -6.94
CA LEU A 339 12.48 6.94 -7.87
C LEU A 339 13.32 6.52 -9.09
N ASN A 340 13.94 5.33 -9.08
CA ASN A 340 14.75 4.84 -10.18
C ASN A 340 13.96 4.00 -11.20
N GLY A 341 12.81 3.46 -10.80
CA GLY A 341 12.00 2.56 -11.61
C GLY A 341 11.02 3.23 -12.56
N GLY A 342 10.84 4.55 -12.45
CA GLY A 342 9.80 5.29 -13.16
C GLY A 342 8.37 4.93 -12.74
N PRO A 343 7.32 5.45 -13.42
CA PRO A 343 5.94 5.16 -13.09
C PRO A 343 5.58 3.72 -13.48
N CYS A 344 4.76 3.08 -12.66
CA CYS A 344 4.24 1.75 -13.00
C CYS A 344 3.17 1.89 -14.11
N VAL A 345 3.60 1.80 -15.36
CA VAL A 345 2.72 1.86 -16.56
C VAL A 345 1.57 0.86 -16.45
N TYR A 346 1.85 -0.33 -15.93
CA TYR A 346 0.84 -1.37 -15.77
C TYR A 346 -0.29 -0.94 -14.81
N LYS A 347 0.04 -0.37 -13.65
CA LYS A 347 -0.96 0.21 -12.73
C LYS A 347 -1.76 1.34 -13.37
N ARG A 348 -1.09 2.17 -14.16
CA ARG A 348 -1.73 3.27 -14.88
C ARG A 348 -2.76 2.79 -15.90
N LEU A 349 -2.47 1.74 -16.64
CA LEU A 349 -3.30 1.21 -17.71
C LEU A 349 -4.39 0.26 -17.22
N SER A 350 -4.13 -0.54 -16.19
CA SER A 350 -5.02 -1.63 -15.75
C SER A 350 -5.40 -1.58 -14.26
N GLY A 351 -4.98 -0.56 -13.52
CA GLY A 351 -5.25 -0.42 -12.10
C GLY A 351 -4.50 -1.43 -11.22
N CYS A 352 -5.07 -1.79 -10.06
CA CYS A 352 -4.44 -2.66 -9.06
C CYS A 352 -4.44 -4.15 -9.42
N GLY A 353 -5.15 -4.55 -10.49
CA GLY A 353 -5.30 -5.95 -10.89
C GLY A 353 -6.43 -6.70 -10.20
N SER A 354 -7.24 -6.03 -9.37
CA SER A 354 -8.44 -6.60 -8.74
C SER A 354 -9.37 -7.25 -9.79
N GLY A 355 -9.81 -8.46 -9.51
CA GLY A 355 -10.67 -9.25 -10.41
C GLY A 355 -9.97 -9.86 -11.64
N THR A 356 -8.69 -9.56 -11.86
CA THR A 356 -7.92 -10.08 -13.00
C THR A 356 -6.63 -10.79 -12.59
N GLU A 357 -5.82 -10.17 -11.77
CA GLU A 357 -4.54 -10.70 -11.32
C GLU A 357 -4.52 -11.03 -9.83
N TYR A 358 -5.44 -10.43 -9.09
CA TYR A 358 -5.64 -10.61 -7.65
C TYR A 358 -7.11 -10.96 -7.41
N LEU A 359 -7.37 -12.00 -6.64
CA LEU A 359 -8.70 -12.47 -6.26
C LEU A 359 -8.76 -12.76 -4.76
N ALA A 360 -9.93 -12.53 -4.15
CA ALA A 360 -10.22 -13.01 -2.81
C ALA A 360 -10.96 -14.35 -2.87
N VAL A 361 -10.66 -15.24 -1.93
CA VAL A 361 -11.27 -16.56 -1.79
C VAL A 361 -11.94 -16.65 -0.42
N THR A 362 -13.25 -16.88 -0.39
CA THR A 362 -14.00 -17.06 0.86
C THR A 362 -13.73 -18.41 1.51
N PRO A 363 -14.14 -18.66 2.78
CA PRO A 363 -14.06 -19.98 3.40
C PRO A 363 -14.78 -21.09 2.64
N THR A 364 -15.81 -20.75 1.85
CA THR A 364 -16.56 -21.68 0.96
C THR A 364 -15.90 -21.90 -0.38
N GLY A 365 -14.88 -21.13 -0.74
CA GLY A 365 -14.17 -21.22 -2.02
C GLY A 365 -14.69 -20.25 -3.09
N ASP A 366 -15.63 -19.38 -2.78
CA ASP A 366 -16.13 -18.37 -3.72
C ASP A 366 -15.05 -17.34 -4.04
N LEU A 367 -15.02 -16.90 -5.32
CA LEU A 367 -14.06 -15.93 -5.84
C LEU A 367 -14.70 -14.56 -5.96
N TYR A 368 -13.99 -13.53 -5.44
CA TYR A 368 -14.34 -12.12 -5.56
C TYR A 368 -13.18 -11.30 -6.10
N PRO A 369 -13.44 -10.09 -6.68
CA PRO A 369 -12.37 -9.24 -7.23
C PRO A 369 -11.29 -8.87 -6.20
N CYS A 370 -11.67 -8.56 -4.96
CA CYS A 370 -10.79 -8.40 -3.81
C CYS A 370 -11.59 -8.55 -2.51
N HIS A 371 -10.90 -8.53 -1.37
CA HIS A 371 -11.50 -8.67 -0.04
C HIS A 371 -12.60 -7.64 0.29
N GLN A 372 -12.56 -6.46 -0.33
CA GLN A 372 -13.56 -5.40 -0.15
C GLN A 372 -14.93 -5.74 -0.77
N PHE A 373 -14.98 -6.63 -1.75
CA PHE A 373 -16.21 -7.00 -2.46
C PHE A 373 -16.85 -8.29 -1.93
N VAL A 374 -16.21 -8.96 -0.97
CA VAL A 374 -16.74 -10.17 -0.38
C VAL A 374 -18.03 -9.88 0.37
N GLY A 375 -19.07 -10.69 0.11
CA GLY A 375 -20.41 -10.49 0.67
C GLY A 375 -21.37 -9.72 -0.24
N HIS A 376 -20.88 -9.16 -1.34
CA HIS A 376 -21.70 -8.54 -2.39
C HIS A 376 -21.85 -9.50 -3.56
N ASP A 377 -22.96 -10.22 -3.62
CA ASP A 377 -23.19 -11.32 -4.56
C ASP A 377 -23.06 -10.90 -6.04
N GLU A 378 -23.35 -9.65 -6.36
CA GLU A 378 -23.20 -9.07 -7.70
C GLU A 378 -21.75 -9.01 -8.20
N PHE A 379 -20.76 -9.11 -7.29
CA PHE A 379 -19.34 -9.13 -7.63
C PHE A 379 -18.72 -10.53 -7.56
N LYS A 380 -19.51 -11.57 -7.27
CA LYS A 380 -19.00 -12.95 -7.27
C LYS A 380 -18.57 -13.34 -8.67
N LEU A 381 -17.33 -13.86 -8.79
CA LEU A 381 -16.70 -14.21 -10.08
C LEU A 381 -16.72 -15.73 -10.37
N GLY A 382 -17.23 -16.55 -9.49
CA GLY A 382 -17.18 -17.99 -9.57
C GLY A 382 -16.63 -18.63 -8.28
N ASP A 383 -15.96 -19.76 -8.39
CA ASP A 383 -15.36 -20.45 -7.24
C ASP A 383 -14.04 -21.18 -7.62
N VAL A 384 -13.28 -21.62 -6.61
CA VAL A 384 -12.00 -22.30 -6.82
C VAL A 384 -12.13 -23.70 -7.44
N PHE A 385 -13.32 -24.31 -7.45
CA PHE A 385 -13.57 -25.65 -7.98
C PHE A 385 -13.95 -25.62 -9.47
N HIS A 386 -14.66 -24.57 -9.89
CA HIS A 386 -15.19 -24.44 -11.27
C HIS A 386 -14.49 -23.34 -12.06
N GLY A 387 -13.76 -22.46 -11.39
CA GLY A 387 -13.03 -21.37 -12.00
C GLY A 387 -13.81 -20.05 -12.04
N VAL A 388 -13.27 -19.07 -12.81
CA VAL A 388 -13.87 -17.76 -12.97
C VAL A 388 -14.91 -17.82 -14.08
N GLU A 389 -16.15 -17.47 -13.78
CA GLU A 389 -17.22 -17.27 -14.76
C GLU A 389 -17.02 -15.91 -15.43
N ARG A 390 -16.82 -15.92 -16.75
CA ARG A 390 -16.70 -14.71 -17.57
C ARG A 390 -18.07 -14.40 -18.18
N ASN A 391 -18.78 -13.44 -17.62
CA ASN A 391 -19.98 -12.87 -18.22
C ASN A 391 -19.67 -11.64 -19.07
#